data_5dae483c5404ef2799c7697ad29aad94
#
_entry.id   5dae483c5404ef2799c7697ad29aad94
#
_cell.length_a   1.000
_cell.length_b   1.000
_cell.length_c   1.000
_cell.angle_alpha   90.00
_cell.angle_beta   90.00
_cell.angle_gamma   90.00
#
_symmetry.space_group_name_H-M   'P 1'
#
loop_
_entity.id
_entity.type
_entity.pdbx_description
1 polymer ?
#
loop_
_entity_poly.entity_id
_entity_poly.type
_entity_poly.pdbx_seq_one_letter_code
_entity_poly.pdbx_strand_id
1 'polypeptide(L)'
;MWSTSLTDRGEDGVVGCRVDMVRVLSPAEELHHAGVAMPAFSAALAAHVHDSYGIVADDALGSLGVTYEQRRAMVSDGVLVRMFDGVYRVASTPLSLEGRCLAICSADSRAVITGRAAGRLWGLRRMGTDDGIEVRVPHSANTLTAHGIRLRRCNAFGAVDVVARPDGIRVVSPPRLAFDLAAPLSDIDLESVIEQILDRRWCTVQTLYATGRRLCHRARPGSARFARVMASRPAWLKPVDSHLELVLFDALRRAGVGGLVRQHAIPLPAGWTIHADIAVPVLRWAIPIDHVTWHGGRIDAQRDKQNDRQARLVGWQVDRVTDSDIDCRLVAVTAELLALHHSLACGPDHGRRRSVGSVECP
;
A
#
# COMPACT_ATOMS: atom_id res chain seq x y z
N MET A 1 -24.87 -14.58 10.19
CA MET A 1 -26.24 -14.65 9.61
C MET A 1 -27.24 -14.42 10.71
N TRP A 2 -28.05 -13.40 10.60
CA TRP A 2 -29.08 -13.08 11.60
C TRP A 2 -30.35 -13.81 11.21
N SER A 3 -30.87 -14.65 12.08
CA SER A 3 -32.19 -15.28 11.92
C SER A 3 -33.10 -14.75 13.03
N THR A 4 -34.17 -14.08 12.65
CA THR A 4 -35.20 -13.58 13.57
C THR A 4 -36.38 -14.58 13.56
N SER A 5 -36.64 -15.28 14.67
CA SER A 5 -37.91 -15.97 14.85
C SER A 5 -38.76 -15.20 15.85
N LEU A 6 -39.97 -14.87 15.43
CA LEU A 6 -41.02 -14.28 16.25
C LEU A 6 -41.81 -15.41 16.92
N THR A 7 -41.79 -15.49 18.23
CA THR A 7 -42.76 -16.28 18.98
C THR A 7 -43.18 -15.55 20.24
N ASP A 8 -44.50 -15.53 20.38
CA ASP A 8 -45.31 -15.33 21.53
C ASP A 8 -45.70 -13.89 21.94
N ARG A 9 -47.02 -13.67 21.97
CA ARG A 9 -47.66 -12.46 22.46
C ARG A 9 -47.99 -12.65 23.95
N GLY A 10 -47.31 -11.92 24.80
CA GLY A 10 -47.74 -11.70 26.16
C GLY A 10 -48.79 -10.57 26.23
N GLU A 11 -49.67 -10.62 27.21
CA GLU A 11 -50.88 -9.77 27.36
C GLU A 11 -50.61 -8.26 27.55
N ASP A 12 -49.38 -7.78 27.58
CA ASP A 12 -49.03 -6.38 27.85
C ASP A 12 -48.42 -5.61 26.67
N GLY A 13 -48.56 -6.09 25.46
CA GLY A 13 -48.28 -5.30 24.25
C GLY A 13 -46.81 -4.85 24.02
N VAL A 14 -45.87 -5.34 24.79
CA VAL A 14 -44.43 -5.03 24.60
C VAL A 14 -43.78 -6.15 23.78
N VAL A 15 -43.43 -5.89 22.55
CA VAL A 15 -42.66 -6.81 21.69
C VAL A 15 -41.21 -6.81 22.16
N GLY A 16 -40.85 -7.75 23.01
CA GLY A 16 -39.48 -8.02 23.40
C GLY A 16 -38.74 -8.77 22.28
N CYS A 17 -37.83 -8.12 21.60
CA CYS A 17 -36.92 -8.78 20.65
C CYS A 17 -35.84 -9.52 21.45
N ARG A 18 -35.96 -10.84 21.59
CA ARG A 18 -34.88 -11.67 22.14
C ARG A 18 -33.87 -11.93 21.04
N VAL A 19 -32.70 -11.33 21.16
CA VAL A 19 -31.56 -11.60 20.26
C VAL A 19 -30.81 -12.78 20.91
N ASP A 20 -31.01 -13.97 20.37
CA ASP A 20 -30.14 -15.10 20.72
C ASP A 20 -28.78 -14.85 20.11
N MET A 21 -27.81 -14.48 20.95
CA MET A 21 -26.39 -14.42 20.56
C MET A 21 -25.95 -15.84 20.23
N VAL A 22 -25.84 -16.15 18.93
CA VAL A 22 -25.11 -17.33 18.48
C VAL A 22 -23.66 -17.14 18.91
N ARG A 23 -23.24 -17.86 19.93
CA ARG A 23 -21.85 -17.89 20.37
C ARG A 23 -21.01 -18.40 19.19
N VAL A 24 -20.22 -17.51 18.56
CA VAL A 24 -19.22 -17.91 17.60
C VAL A 24 -18.14 -18.64 18.38
N LEU A 25 -18.08 -19.96 18.22
CA LEU A 25 -17.07 -20.78 18.86
C LEU A 25 -15.68 -20.38 18.32
N SER A 26 -14.68 -20.43 19.19
CA SER A 26 -13.29 -20.30 18.72
C SER A 26 -12.94 -21.50 17.83
N PRO A 27 -11.95 -21.38 16.93
CA PRO A 27 -11.50 -22.50 16.11
C PRO A 27 -11.19 -23.77 16.89
N ALA A 28 -10.70 -23.64 18.11
CA ALA A 28 -10.42 -24.76 19.02
C ALA A 28 -11.71 -25.39 19.59
N GLU A 29 -12.72 -24.59 19.91
CA GLU A 29 -14.02 -25.07 20.41
C GLU A 29 -14.83 -25.78 19.32
N GLU A 30 -14.75 -25.30 18.08
CA GLU A 30 -15.39 -25.93 16.91
C GLU A 30 -14.80 -27.32 16.59
N LEU A 31 -13.49 -27.44 16.67
CA LEU A 31 -12.76 -28.70 16.49
C LEU A 31 -13.09 -29.72 17.60
N HIS A 32 -13.37 -29.25 18.82
CA HIS A 32 -13.74 -30.08 19.95
C HIS A 32 -15.20 -30.57 19.88
N HIS A 33 -16.12 -29.81 19.28
CA HIS A 33 -17.52 -30.16 19.10
C HIS A 33 -17.76 -31.21 17.99
N ALA A 34 -16.80 -31.39 17.08
CA ALA A 34 -16.88 -32.37 15.98
C ALA A 34 -16.76 -33.83 16.45
N GLY A 35 -16.71 -34.09 17.75
CA GLY A 35 -16.68 -35.45 18.30
C GLY A 35 -15.39 -36.23 17.99
N VAL A 36 -14.39 -35.58 17.47
CA VAL A 36 -13.10 -36.21 17.19
C VAL A 36 -12.30 -36.24 18.49
N ALA A 37 -12.27 -37.42 19.13
CA ALA A 37 -11.53 -37.64 20.38
C ALA A 37 -10.02 -37.46 20.14
N MET A 38 -9.51 -36.26 20.45
CA MET A 38 -8.10 -35.86 20.23
C MET A 38 -7.55 -35.16 21.48
N PRO A 39 -7.06 -35.87 22.48
CA PRO A 39 -6.63 -35.29 23.74
C PRO A 39 -5.39 -34.37 23.66
N ALA A 40 -4.55 -34.54 22.64
CA ALA A 40 -3.34 -33.72 22.43
C ALA A 40 -3.52 -32.62 21.35
N PHE A 41 -4.69 -32.54 20.75
CA PHE A 41 -4.99 -31.75 19.56
C PHE A 41 -5.15 -30.25 19.85
N SER A 42 -5.66 -29.89 21.00
CA SER A 42 -6.25 -28.56 21.17
C SER A 42 -5.26 -27.42 21.20
N ALA A 43 -4.12 -27.55 21.87
CA ALA A 43 -3.19 -26.42 22.01
C ALA A 43 -2.27 -26.25 20.78
N ALA A 44 -1.65 -27.34 20.30
CA ALA A 44 -0.72 -27.27 19.18
C ALA A 44 -1.41 -26.93 17.84
N LEU A 45 -2.59 -27.53 17.58
CA LEU A 45 -3.35 -27.20 16.38
C LEU A 45 -3.94 -25.79 16.47
N ALA A 46 -4.46 -25.38 17.63
CA ALA A 46 -4.97 -24.03 17.81
C ALA A 46 -3.87 -22.98 17.60
N ALA A 47 -2.65 -23.21 18.11
CA ALA A 47 -1.51 -22.36 17.87
C ALA A 47 -1.15 -22.32 16.36
N HIS A 48 -1.07 -23.47 15.70
CA HIS A 48 -0.81 -23.53 14.27
C HIS A 48 -1.88 -22.78 13.45
N VAL A 49 -3.16 -23.00 13.75
CA VAL A 49 -4.29 -22.33 13.09
C VAL A 49 -4.21 -20.81 13.28
N HIS A 50 -3.84 -20.35 14.47
CA HIS A 50 -3.64 -18.93 14.76
C HIS A 50 -2.50 -18.33 13.91
N ASP A 51 -1.35 -18.98 13.89
CA ASP A 51 -0.13 -18.49 13.22
C ASP A 51 -0.23 -18.60 11.69
N SER A 52 -1.13 -19.49 11.19
CA SER A 52 -1.32 -19.75 9.76
C SER A 52 -2.59 -19.13 9.17
N TYR A 53 -3.17 -18.11 9.82
CA TYR A 53 -4.40 -17.44 9.34
C TYR A 53 -5.56 -18.39 9.08
N GLY A 54 -5.64 -19.46 9.85
CA GLY A 54 -6.66 -20.50 9.68
C GLY A 54 -6.38 -21.53 8.59
N ILE A 55 -5.23 -21.51 7.95
CA ILE A 55 -4.85 -22.42 6.86
C ILE A 55 -4.07 -23.60 7.43
N VAL A 56 -4.40 -24.80 7.00
CA VAL A 56 -3.76 -26.04 7.43
C VAL A 56 -3.52 -26.93 6.23
N ALA A 57 -2.30 -27.40 6.04
CA ALA A 57 -1.93 -28.33 5.00
C ALA A 57 -1.91 -29.78 5.53
N ASP A 58 -1.98 -30.76 4.63
CA ASP A 58 -1.99 -32.20 4.95
C ASP A 58 -0.78 -32.64 5.77
N ASP A 59 0.40 -32.14 5.43
CA ASP A 59 1.65 -32.43 6.14
C ASP A 59 1.66 -31.83 7.56
N ALA A 60 1.14 -30.62 7.73
CA ALA A 60 0.96 -30.00 9.04
C ALA A 60 -0.04 -30.79 9.91
N LEU A 61 -1.19 -31.17 9.35
CA LEU A 61 -2.17 -32.00 10.06
C LEU A 61 -1.55 -33.34 10.47
N GLY A 62 -0.82 -33.99 9.57
CA GLY A 62 -0.12 -35.24 9.88
C GLY A 62 0.93 -35.10 10.99
N SER A 63 1.73 -34.02 10.98
CA SER A 63 2.72 -33.74 12.02
C SER A 63 2.09 -33.43 13.38
N LEU A 64 0.85 -32.93 13.38
CA LEU A 64 0.05 -32.66 14.58
C LEU A 64 -0.73 -33.91 15.05
N GLY A 65 -0.54 -35.08 14.41
CA GLY A 65 -1.14 -36.33 14.80
C GLY A 65 -2.56 -36.54 14.27
N VAL A 66 -3.05 -35.70 13.33
CA VAL A 66 -4.36 -35.87 12.71
C VAL A 66 -4.29 -36.96 11.66
N THR A 67 -5.05 -38.06 11.85
CA THR A 67 -5.10 -39.17 10.89
C THR A 67 -5.89 -38.78 9.64
N TYR A 68 -5.72 -39.56 8.57
CA TYR A 68 -6.50 -39.40 7.33
C TYR A 68 -8.01 -39.45 7.59
N GLU A 69 -8.46 -40.42 8.41
CA GLU A 69 -9.87 -40.63 8.75
C GLU A 69 -10.45 -39.43 9.49
N GLN A 70 -9.70 -38.91 10.48
CA GLN A 70 -10.09 -37.73 11.25
C GLN A 70 -10.21 -36.50 10.35
N ARG A 71 -9.22 -36.27 9.48
CA ARG A 71 -9.27 -35.16 8.53
C ARG A 71 -10.49 -35.27 7.60
N ARG A 72 -10.78 -36.47 7.09
CA ARG A 72 -11.95 -36.72 6.23
C ARG A 72 -13.26 -36.43 6.97
N ALA A 73 -13.37 -36.83 8.22
CA ALA A 73 -14.51 -36.50 9.07
C ALA A 73 -14.64 -34.98 9.26
N MET A 74 -13.55 -34.27 9.60
CA MET A 74 -13.56 -32.81 9.75
C MET A 74 -13.99 -32.07 8.47
N VAL A 75 -13.64 -32.59 7.31
CA VAL A 75 -14.11 -32.03 6.03
C VAL A 75 -15.59 -32.33 5.81
N SER A 76 -16.05 -33.55 6.12
CA SER A 76 -17.46 -33.97 6.01
C SER A 76 -18.35 -33.15 6.92
N ASP A 77 -17.88 -32.86 8.13
CA ASP A 77 -18.61 -32.11 9.16
C ASP A 77 -18.54 -30.59 8.96
N GLY A 78 -17.82 -30.14 7.93
CA GLY A 78 -17.70 -28.73 7.59
C GLY A 78 -16.75 -27.93 8.49
N VAL A 79 -15.99 -28.60 9.38
CA VAL A 79 -14.96 -27.95 10.23
C VAL A 79 -13.78 -27.48 9.41
N LEU A 80 -13.38 -28.29 8.40
CA LEU A 80 -12.37 -27.93 7.42
C LEU A 80 -13.01 -27.71 6.05
N VAL A 81 -12.73 -26.55 5.46
CA VAL A 81 -13.14 -26.21 4.10
C VAL A 81 -11.96 -26.39 3.15
N ARG A 82 -12.08 -27.26 2.16
CA ARG A 82 -11.02 -27.49 1.18
C ARG A 82 -10.80 -26.25 0.32
N MET A 83 -9.58 -25.72 0.30
CA MET A 83 -9.14 -24.61 -0.53
C MET A 83 -8.46 -25.10 -1.80
N PHE A 84 -7.54 -26.04 -1.64
CA PHE A 84 -6.80 -26.74 -2.71
C PHE A 84 -6.63 -28.19 -2.33
N ASP A 85 -6.02 -28.97 -3.22
CA ASP A 85 -5.66 -30.33 -2.89
C ASP A 85 -4.65 -30.36 -1.75
N GLY A 86 -4.99 -31.06 -0.66
CA GLY A 86 -4.18 -31.12 0.55
C GLY A 86 -4.07 -29.80 1.35
N VAL A 87 -4.87 -28.78 1.06
CA VAL A 87 -4.87 -27.49 1.79
C VAL A 87 -6.30 -27.10 2.19
N TYR A 88 -6.47 -26.85 3.46
CA TYR A 88 -7.77 -26.55 4.06
C TYR A 88 -7.75 -25.24 4.85
N ARG A 89 -8.93 -24.67 5.04
CA ARG A 89 -9.19 -23.57 5.95
C ARG A 89 -10.12 -24.05 7.07
N VAL A 90 -9.84 -23.67 8.30
CA VAL A 90 -10.78 -23.84 9.40
C VAL A 90 -11.99 -22.94 9.17
N ALA A 91 -13.20 -23.51 9.19
CA ALA A 91 -14.44 -22.85 8.77
C ALA A 91 -14.75 -21.59 9.56
N SER A 92 -14.52 -21.59 10.87
CA SER A 92 -14.74 -20.45 11.77
C SER A 92 -13.76 -19.29 11.56
N THR A 93 -12.61 -19.52 10.91
CA THR A 93 -11.62 -18.46 10.66
C THR A 93 -11.99 -17.64 9.43
N PRO A 94 -12.17 -16.31 9.55
CA PRO A 94 -12.39 -15.44 8.39
C PRO A 94 -11.24 -15.54 7.40
N LEU A 95 -11.57 -15.57 6.11
CA LEU A 95 -10.57 -15.70 5.06
C LEU A 95 -9.91 -14.34 4.76
N SER A 96 -8.76 -14.09 5.37
CA SER A 96 -7.95 -12.89 5.15
C SER A 96 -7.16 -12.95 3.82
N LEU A 97 -6.53 -11.82 3.43
CA LEU A 97 -5.61 -11.81 2.30
C LEU A 97 -4.41 -12.74 2.56
N GLU A 98 -3.85 -12.67 3.76
CA GLU A 98 -2.73 -13.50 4.19
C GLU A 98 -3.10 -14.99 4.14
N GLY A 99 -4.27 -15.36 4.65
CA GLY A 99 -4.77 -16.73 4.58
C GLY A 99 -4.91 -17.22 3.14
N ARG A 100 -5.48 -16.42 2.24
CA ARG A 100 -5.57 -16.75 0.81
C ARG A 100 -4.18 -16.93 0.18
N CYS A 101 -3.24 -16.04 0.48
CA CYS A 101 -1.89 -16.12 -0.04
C CYS A 101 -1.12 -17.32 0.52
N LEU A 102 -1.28 -17.62 1.82
CA LEU A 102 -0.67 -18.79 2.44
C LEU A 102 -1.22 -20.08 1.84
N ALA A 103 -2.54 -20.20 1.65
CA ALA A 103 -3.16 -21.37 1.01
C ALA A 103 -2.59 -21.62 -0.40
N ILE A 104 -2.39 -20.57 -1.20
CA ILE A 104 -1.78 -20.65 -2.52
C ILE A 104 -0.32 -21.14 -2.42
N CYS A 105 0.46 -20.58 -1.50
CA CYS A 105 1.86 -20.96 -1.30
C CYS A 105 2.01 -22.37 -0.72
N SER A 106 1.04 -22.86 0.05
CA SER A 106 1.00 -24.23 0.57
C SER A 106 0.62 -25.24 -0.52
N ALA A 107 -0.27 -24.84 -1.43
CA ALA A 107 -0.71 -25.71 -2.53
C ALA A 107 0.36 -25.90 -3.62
N ASP A 108 1.21 -24.92 -3.87
CA ASP A 108 2.37 -25.04 -4.77
C ASP A 108 3.58 -24.31 -4.19
N SER A 109 4.61 -25.08 -3.82
CA SER A 109 5.86 -24.53 -3.25
C SER A 109 6.61 -23.58 -4.19
N ARG A 110 6.27 -23.55 -5.48
CA ARG A 110 6.86 -22.65 -6.49
C ARG A 110 6.03 -21.38 -6.70
N ALA A 111 4.84 -21.31 -6.12
CA ALA A 111 3.97 -20.14 -6.25
C ALA A 111 4.55 -18.96 -5.49
N VAL A 112 4.53 -17.77 -6.11
CA VAL A 112 5.00 -16.52 -5.53
C VAL A 112 3.95 -15.43 -5.76
N ILE A 113 3.51 -14.82 -4.70
CA ILE A 113 2.50 -13.73 -4.74
C ILE A 113 3.11 -12.48 -5.36
N THR A 114 2.39 -11.85 -6.29
CA THR A 114 2.81 -10.64 -7.00
C THR A 114 1.66 -9.63 -7.13
N GLY A 115 1.89 -8.55 -7.85
CA GLY A 115 0.87 -7.54 -8.14
C GLY A 115 0.38 -6.79 -6.90
N ARG A 116 -0.88 -6.36 -6.93
CA ARG A 116 -1.46 -5.57 -5.84
C ARG A 116 -1.55 -6.33 -4.52
N ALA A 117 -1.79 -7.64 -4.57
CA ALA A 117 -1.79 -8.49 -3.38
C ALA A 117 -0.43 -8.47 -2.68
N ALA A 118 0.67 -8.63 -3.43
CA ALA A 118 2.02 -8.49 -2.89
C ALA A 118 2.28 -7.09 -2.33
N GLY A 119 1.80 -6.04 -3.01
CA GLY A 119 1.89 -4.66 -2.50
C GLY A 119 1.21 -4.48 -1.14
N ARG A 120 0.03 -5.08 -0.96
CA ARG A 120 -0.68 -5.08 0.35
C ARG A 120 0.08 -5.85 1.41
N LEU A 121 0.62 -7.02 1.09
CA LEU A 121 1.46 -7.81 2.01
C LEU A 121 2.74 -7.07 2.44
N TRP A 122 3.30 -6.23 1.57
CA TRP A 122 4.40 -5.31 1.89
C TRP A 122 3.94 -4.05 2.61
N GLY A 123 2.60 -3.85 2.81
CA GLY A 123 2.04 -2.66 3.43
C GLY A 123 2.19 -1.39 2.57
N LEU A 124 2.26 -1.51 1.25
CA LEU A 124 2.23 -0.36 0.35
C LEU A 124 0.84 0.27 0.34
N ARG A 125 0.81 1.59 0.37
CA ARG A 125 -0.44 2.36 0.32
C ARG A 125 -1.08 2.31 -1.07
N ARG A 126 -2.40 2.48 -1.16
CA ARG A 126 -3.18 2.62 -2.40
C ARG A 126 -3.11 1.40 -3.35
N MET A 127 -3.00 0.21 -2.79
CA MET A 127 -3.01 -1.03 -3.59
C MET A 127 -4.43 -1.49 -3.98
N GLY A 128 -5.46 -0.81 -3.49
CA GLY A 128 -6.86 -1.20 -3.71
C GLY A 128 -7.27 -2.45 -2.93
N THR A 129 -8.54 -2.79 -3.04
CA THR A 129 -9.16 -3.96 -2.37
C THR A 129 -9.60 -5.04 -3.35
N ASP A 130 -9.13 -4.99 -4.61
CA ASP A 130 -9.44 -6.04 -5.60
C ASP A 130 -9.05 -7.41 -5.05
N ASP A 131 -10.00 -8.31 -5.02
CA ASP A 131 -9.86 -9.65 -4.44
C ASP A 131 -9.06 -10.63 -5.32
N GLY A 132 -8.66 -10.22 -6.51
CA GLY A 132 -7.82 -11.02 -7.40
C GLY A 132 -6.38 -11.10 -6.90
N ILE A 133 -5.87 -12.33 -6.70
CA ILE A 133 -4.47 -12.57 -6.33
C ILE A 133 -3.67 -12.93 -7.58
N GLU A 134 -2.68 -12.12 -7.92
CA GLU A 134 -1.74 -12.47 -8.99
C GLU A 134 -0.63 -13.34 -8.42
N VAL A 135 -0.37 -14.45 -9.09
CA VAL A 135 0.61 -15.47 -8.69
C VAL A 135 1.56 -15.74 -9.83
N ARG A 136 2.84 -15.70 -9.56
CA ARG A 136 3.86 -16.16 -10.51
C ARG A 136 4.22 -17.60 -10.23
N VAL A 137 4.30 -18.37 -11.31
CA VAL A 137 4.71 -19.77 -11.29
C VAL A 137 5.64 -20.04 -12.48
N PRO A 138 6.55 -21.03 -12.40
CA PRO A 138 7.30 -21.50 -13.56
C PRO A 138 6.36 -22.05 -14.64
N HIS A 139 6.80 -22.07 -15.89
CA HIS A 139 6.00 -22.65 -17.00
C HIS A 139 5.65 -24.12 -16.79
N SER A 140 6.49 -24.87 -16.10
CA SER A 140 6.30 -26.28 -15.76
C SER A 140 5.37 -26.53 -14.58
N ALA A 141 4.83 -25.51 -13.94
CA ALA A 141 3.94 -25.68 -12.81
C ALA A 141 2.56 -26.15 -13.28
N ASN A 142 2.06 -27.22 -12.67
CA ASN A 142 0.67 -27.63 -12.79
C ASN A 142 -0.23 -26.64 -12.08
N THR A 143 -1.40 -26.43 -12.61
CA THR A 143 -2.21 -25.27 -12.41
C THR A 143 -2.89 -25.21 -11.04
N LEU A 144 -2.60 -24.17 -10.30
CA LEU A 144 -3.49 -23.65 -9.27
C LEU A 144 -4.74 -23.07 -9.96
N THR A 145 -5.81 -23.83 -10.04
CA THR A 145 -7.10 -23.34 -10.55
C THR A 145 -8.02 -23.04 -9.38
N ALA A 146 -8.21 -21.78 -9.09
CA ALA A 146 -9.22 -21.34 -8.15
C ALA A 146 -9.76 -19.95 -8.56
N HIS A 147 -11.02 -19.70 -8.23
CA HIS A 147 -11.64 -18.40 -8.47
C HIS A 147 -10.84 -17.27 -7.79
N GLY A 148 -10.61 -16.17 -8.51
CA GLY A 148 -9.88 -15.02 -7.99
C GLY A 148 -8.35 -15.16 -8.04
N ILE A 149 -7.78 -16.20 -8.64
CA ILE A 149 -6.34 -16.33 -8.87
C ILE A 149 -6.01 -16.03 -10.33
N ARG A 150 -5.04 -15.14 -10.54
CA ARG A 150 -4.49 -14.80 -11.86
C ARG A 150 -3.08 -15.34 -11.98
N LEU A 151 -2.91 -16.45 -12.68
CA LEU A 151 -1.60 -17.05 -12.90
C LEU A 151 -0.79 -16.30 -13.96
N ARG A 152 0.44 -15.97 -13.62
CA ARG A 152 1.46 -15.39 -14.50
C ARG A 152 2.63 -16.35 -14.63
N ARG A 153 2.69 -17.07 -15.76
CA ARG A 153 3.83 -17.96 -16.05
C ARG A 153 5.06 -17.16 -16.46
N CYS A 154 6.22 -17.48 -15.88
CA CYS A 154 7.44 -16.73 -16.12
C CYS A 154 8.69 -17.61 -15.98
N ASN A 155 9.55 -17.61 -17.01
CA ASN A 155 10.86 -18.29 -16.95
C ASN A 155 11.96 -17.41 -16.33
N ALA A 156 11.80 -16.07 -16.35
CA ALA A 156 12.77 -15.12 -15.81
C ALA A 156 12.47 -14.80 -14.33
N PHE A 157 12.59 -15.82 -13.48
CA PHE A 157 12.33 -15.71 -12.05
C PHE A 157 13.50 -16.32 -11.30
N GLY A 158 14.30 -15.50 -10.65
CA GLY A 158 15.47 -15.91 -9.88
C GLY A 158 15.27 -15.77 -8.37
N ALA A 159 16.18 -16.31 -7.59
CA ALA A 159 16.16 -16.20 -6.13
C ALA A 159 16.08 -14.73 -5.65
N VAL A 160 16.69 -13.80 -6.38
CA VAL A 160 16.63 -12.35 -6.07
C VAL A 160 15.24 -11.73 -6.21
N ASP A 161 14.32 -12.42 -6.90
CA ASP A 161 12.97 -11.96 -7.13
C ASP A 161 11.98 -12.41 -6.04
N VAL A 162 12.39 -13.27 -5.12
CA VAL A 162 11.51 -13.91 -4.12
C VAL A 162 11.99 -13.62 -2.71
N VAL A 163 11.02 -13.30 -1.85
CA VAL A 163 11.20 -13.23 -0.40
C VAL A 163 10.25 -14.23 0.24
N ALA A 164 10.80 -15.13 1.05
CA ALA A 164 10.02 -15.99 1.92
C ALA A 164 9.77 -15.24 3.22
N ARG A 165 8.52 -15.01 3.56
CA ARG A 165 8.12 -14.39 4.83
C ARG A 165 8.16 -15.42 5.95
N PRO A 166 8.30 -14.99 7.23
CA PRO A 166 8.29 -15.91 8.37
C PRO A 166 7.02 -16.75 8.48
N ASP A 167 5.89 -16.22 7.98
CA ASP A 167 4.58 -16.90 7.97
C ASP A 167 4.42 -17.92 6.81
N GLY A 168 5.47 -18.19 6.04
CA GLY A 168 5.45 -19.16 4.94
C GLY A 168 4.97 -18.60 3.61
N ILE A 169 4.48 -17.37 3.55
CA ILE A 169 4.06 -16.74 2.29
C ILE A 169 5.29 -16.35 1.47
N ARG A 170 5.36 -16.79 0.23
CA ARG A 170 6.37 -16.35 -0.73
C ARG A 170 5.84 -15.19 -1.54
N VAL A 171 6.56 -14.08 -1.52
CA VAL A 171 6.17 -12.83 -2.17
C VAL A 171 7.31 -12.31 -3.04
N VAL A 172 7.00 -11.61 -4.11
CA VAL A 172 8.04 -10.95 -4.91
C VAL A 172 8.81 -9.92 -4.09
N SER A 173 10.12 -9.84 -4.33
CA SER A 173 10.97 -8.82 -3.69
C SER A 173 10.54 -7.40 -4.07
N PRO A 174 10.79 -6.38 -3.24
CA PRO A 174 10.35 -5.01 -3.50
C PRO A 174 10.79 -4.44 -4.85
N PRO A 175 12.04 -4.61 -5.34
CA PRO A 175 12.41 -4.12 -6.66
C PRO A 175 11.69 -4.88 -7.79
N ARG A 176 11.43 -6.19 -7.61
CA ARG A 176 10.63 -6.96 -8.54
C ARG A 176 9.17 -6.53 -8.54
N LEU A 177 8.61 -6.24 -7.36
CA LEU A 177 7.25 -5.73 -7.19
C LEU A 177 7.05 -4.40 -7.92
N ALA A 178 7.99 -3.46 -7.78
CA ALA A 178 7.94 -2.18 -8.50
C ALA A 178 7.84 -2.42 -10.02
N PHE A 179 8.63 -3.35 -10.56
CA PHE A 179 8.54 -3.71 -11.98
C PHE A 179 7.20 -4.36 -12.36
N ASP A 180 6.71 -5.31 -11.56
CA ASP A 180 5.47 -6.02 -11.83
C ASP A 180 4.24 -5.09 -11.77
N LEU A 181 4.27 -4.10 -10.89
CA LEU A 181 3.23 -3.08 -10.77
C LEU A 181 3.26 -2.03 -11.90
N ALA A 182 4.34 -1.94 -12.67
CA ALA A 182 4.41 -1.02 -13.80
C ALA A 182 3.40 -1.33 -14.92
N ALA A 183 2.88 -2.55 -15.01
CA ALA A 183 1.86 -2.88 -16.00
C ALA A 183 0.46 -2.32 -15.62
N PRO A 184 -0.06 -2.56 -14.40
CA PRO A 184 -1.42 -2.17 -14.02
C PRO A 184 -1.55 -0.74 -13.46
N LEU A 185 -0.46 -0.07 -13.05
CA LEU A 185 -0.50 1.24 -12.43
C LEU A 185 -0.31 2.38 -13.45
N SER A 186 -0.76 3.58 -13.10
CA SER A 186 -0.38 4.82 -13.77
C SER A 186 1.09 5.18 -13.50
N ASP A 187 1.64 6.17 -14.21
CA ASP A 187 3.01 6.65 -13.98
C ASP A 187 3.16 7.23 -12.56
N ILE A 188 2.17 8.01 -12.10
CA ILE A 188 2.14 8.62 -10.76
C ILE A 188 2.05 7.55 -9.67
N ASP A 189 1.16 6.58 -9.83
CA ASP A 189 1.02 5.51 -8.84
C ASP A 189 2.28 4.65 -8.75
N LEU A 190 2.93 4.38 -9.91
CA LEU A 190 4.19 3.64 -9.94
C LEU A 190 5.32 4.43 -9.28
N GLU A 191 5.41 5.74 -9.56
CA GLU A 191 6.37 6.63 -8.89
C GLU A 191 6.16 6.58 -7.37
N SER A 192 4.90 6.70 -6.91
CA SER A 192 4.56 6.58 -5.48
C SER A 192 4.99 5.24 -4.87
N VAL A 193 4.80 4.12 -5.58
CA VAL A 193 5.27 2.80 -5.12
C VAL A 193 6.78 2.77 -4.99
N ILE A 194 7.50 3.27 -5.99
CA ILE A 194 8.96 3.35 -5.99
C ILE A 194 9.45 4.19 -4.81
N GLU A 195 8.85 5.36 -4.57
CA GLU A 195 9.21 6.21 -3.45
C GLU A 195 8.99 5.51 -2.10
N GLN A 196 7.84 4.85 -1.91
CA GLN A 196 7.58 4.10 -0.68
C GLN A 196 8.60 2.97 -0.44
N ILE A 197 9.04 2.29 -1.48
CA ILE A 197 10.06 1.23 -1.41
C ILE A 197 11.41 1.81 -1.01
N LEU A 198 11.79 2.96 -1.59
CA LEU A 198 13.06 3.63 -1.31
C LEU A 198 13.09 4.27 0.08
N ASP A 199 12.02 4.95 0.50
CA ASP A 199 11.87 5.54 1.82
C ASP A 199 12.03 4.50 2.94
N ARG A 200 11.37 3.35 2.79
CA ARG A 200 11.53 2.22 3.71
C ARG A 200 12.85 1.48 3.59
N ARG A 201 13.75 1.91 2.71
CA ARG A 201 15.07 1.33 2.48
C ARG A 201 15.05 -0.17 2.15
N TRP A 202 13.98 -0.63 1.52
CA TRP A 202 13.88 -2.03 1.10
C TRP A 202 14.79 -2.37 -0.08
N CYS A 203 15.17 -1.38 -0.87
CA CYS A 203 16.22 -1.47 -1.87
C CYS A 203 16.80 -0.08 -2.18
N THR A 204 17.81 -0.03 -3.03
CA THR A 204 18.42 1.21 -3.53
C THR A 204 17.93 1.55 -4.93
N VAL A 205 18.12 2.80 -5.34
CA VAL A 205 17.86 3.24 -6.72
C VAL A 205 18.67 2.41 -7.72
N GLN A 206 19.92 2.08 -7.38
CA GLN A 206 20.78 1.22 -8.20
C GLN A 206 20.20 -0.17 -8.39
N THR A 207 19.60 -0.75 -7.33
CA THR A 207 18.90 -2.05 -7.39
C THR A 207 17.70 -1.99 -8.34
N LEU A 208 16.92 -0.89 -8.33
CA LEU A 208 15.81 -0.68 -9.24
C LEU A 208 16.29 -0.57 -10.69
N TYR A 209 17.36 0.19 -10.95
CA TYR A 209 17.98 0.26 -12.30
C TYR A 209 18.49 -1.10 -12.77
N ALA A 210 19.15 -1.87 -11.89
CA ALA A 210 19.61 -3.23 -12.21
C ALA A 210 18.43 -4.15 -12.55
N THR A 211 17.33 -4.03 -11.80
CA THR A 211 16.09 -4.76 -12.04
C THR A 211 15.49 -4.38 -13.39
N GLY A 212 15.44 -3.09 -13.72
CA GLY A 212 15.00 -2.59 -15.03
C GLY A 212 15.84 -3.15 -16.18
N ARG A 213 17.18 -3.09 -16.08
CA ARG A 213 18.08 -3.65 -17.10
C ARG A 213 17.86 -5.13 -17.35
N ARG A 214 17.59 -5.90 -16.28
CA ARG A 214 17.33 -7.35 -16.37
C ARG A 214 15.94 -7.68 -16.91
N LEU A 215 14.93 -6.89 -16.56
CA LEU A 215 13.53 -7.23 -16.80
C LEU A 215 12.89 -6.48 -17.97
N CYS A 216 13.30 -5.25 -18.29
CA CYS A 216 12.70 -4.50 -19.39
C CYS A 216 12.95 -5.20 -20.73
N HIS A 217 11.86 -5.47 -21.44
CA HIS A 217 11.88 -6.03 -22.78
C HIS A 217 10.65 -5.54 -23.53
N ARG A 218 10.78 -5.27 -24.83
CA ARG A 218 9.71 -4.70 -25.69
C ARG A 218 8.37 -5.45 -25.61
N ALA A 219 8.42 -6.76 -25.46
CA ALA A 219 7.23 -7.61 -25.38
C ALA A 219 6.72 -7.83 -23.94
N ARG A 220 7.35 -7.23 -22.92
CA ARG A 220 6.93 -7.43 -21.53
C ARG A 220 6.10 -6.23 -21.07
N PRO A 221 4.83 -6.45 -20.67
CA PRO A 221 3.97 -5.38 -20.16
C PRO A 221 4.62 -4.62 -19.01
N GLY A 222 4.47 -3.29 -19.00
CA GLY A 222 5.03 -2.42 -17.97
C GLY A 222 6.46 -1.93 -18.25
N SER A 223 7.24 -2.57 -19.14
CA SER A 223 8.65 -2.22 -19.40
C SER A 223 8.84 -0.75 -19.79
N ALA A 224 8.03 -0.25 -20.73
CA ALA A 224 8.13 1.14 -21.19
C ALA A 224 7.78 2.13 -20.05
N ARG A 225 6.77 1.83 -19.25
CA ARG A 225 6.38 2.67 -18.11
C ARG A 225 7.46 2.66 -17.04
N PHE A 226 7.95 1.48 -16.65
CA PHE A 226 9.02 1.37 -15.67
C PHE A 226 10.26 2.16 -16.09
N ALA A 227 10.70 2.00 -17.34
CA ALA A 227 11.84 2.72 -17.88
C ALA A 227 11.61 4.24 -17.87
N ARG A 228 10.42 4.71 -18.26
CA ARG A 228 10.07 6.13 -18.29
C ARG A 228 10.07 6.74 -16.90
N VAL A 229 9.41 6.09 -15.92
CA VAL A 229 9.37 6.57 -14.54
C VAL A 229 10.75 6.57 -13.91
N MET A 230 11.55 5.55 -14.15
CA MET A 230 12.95 5.53 -13.67
C MET A 230 13.82 6.60 -14.33
N ALA A 231 13.63 6.89 -15.64
CA ALA A 231 14.38 7.91 -16.34
C ALA A 231 14.03 9.33 -15.92
N SER A 232 12.77 9.59 -15.53
CA SER A 232 12.34 10.90 -15.03
C SER A 232 12.85 11.20 -13.61
N ARG A 233 13.39 10.20 -12.89
CA ARG A 233 13.88 10.33 -11.53
C ARG A 233 15.37 10.66 -11.52
N PRO A 234 15.81 11.84 -11.09
CA PRO A 234 17.22 12.14 -10.89
C PRO A 234 17.83 11.21 -9.82
N ALA A 235 19.06 10.74 -10.07
CA ALA A 235 19.74 9.80 -9.15
C ALA A 235 19.99 10.37 -7.73
N TRP A 236 19.99 11.70 -7.59
CA TRP A 236 20.20 12.44 -6.35
C TRP A 236 18.91 12.83 -5.62
N LEU A 237 17.73 12.59 -6.23
CA LEU A 237 16.45 12.93 -5.61
C LEU A 237 16.24 12.05 -4.38
N LYS A 238 16.00 12.67 -3.23
CA LYS A 238 15.56 11.95 -2.03
C LYS A 238 14.18 11.32 -2.28
N PRO A 239 13.86 10.21 -1.59
CA PRO A 239 12.50 9.66 -1.64
C PRO A 239 11.46 10.72 -1.26
N VAL A 240 10.34 10.74 -1.98
CA VAL A 240 9.21 11.63 -1.66
C VAL A 240 8.36 10.95 -0.61
N ASP A 241 8.10 11.65 0.50
CA ASP A 241 7.42 11.07 1.66
C ASP A 241 5.94 10.74 1.38
N SER A 242 5.34 11.33 0.32
CA SER A 242 3.91 11.23 0.13
C SER A 242 3.47 11.07 -1.33
N HIS A 243 2.55 10.13 -1.56
CA HIS A 243 1.80 10.02 -2.80
C HIS A 243 1.01 11.31 -3.12
N LEU A 244 0.54 12.00 -2.10
CA LEU A 244 -0.24 13.23 -2.24
C LEU A 244 0.59 14.35 -2.86
N GLU A 245 1.88 14.42 -2.54
CA GLU A 245 2.81 15.37 -3.18
C GLU A 245 2.90 15.14 -4.69
N LEU A 246 2.98 13.87 -5.11
CA LEU A 246 3.03 13.52 -6.53
C LEU A 246 1.74 13.90 -7.26
N VAL A 247 0.60 13.62 -6.65
CA VAL A 247 -0.72 13.92 -7.22
C VAL A 247 -0.90 15.44 -7.36
N LEU A 248 -0.62 16.21 -6.32
CA LEU A 248 -0.76 17.66 -6.35
C LEU A 248 0.25 18.29 -7.32
N PHE A 249 1.51 17.85 -7.30
CA PHE A 249 2.54 18.35 -8.21
C PHE A 249 2.14 18.14 -9.68
N ASP A 250 1.66 16.94 -10.03
CA ASP A 250 1.24 16.65 -11.41
C ASP A 250 -0.01 17.46 -11.80
N ALA A 251 -0.97 17.63 -10.89
CA ALA A 251 -2.15 18.45 -11.13
C ALA A 251 -1.78 19.92 -11.40
N LEU A 252 -0.92 20.52 -10.59
CA LEU A 252 -0.43 21.90 -10.78
C LEU A 252 0.36 22.05 -12.10
N ARG A 253 1.22 21.08 -12.41
CA ARG A 253 1.98 21.07 -13.66
C ARG A 253 1.05 21.02 -14.89
N ARG A 254 0.00 20.17 -14.85
CA ARG A 254 -1.00 20.09 -15.94
C ARG A 254 -1.85 21.35 -16.04
N ALA A 255 -2.11 22.02 -14.92
CA ALA A 255 -2.81 23.29 -14.89
C ALA A 255 -1.97 24.46 -15.44
N GLY A 256 -0.67 24.26 -15.70
CA GLY A 256 0.20 25.26 -16.29
C GLY A 256 0.99 26.09 -15.27
N VAL A 257 1.07 25.68 -14.02
CA VAL A 257 1.94 26.33 -13.02
C VAL A 257 3.40 26.09 -13.42
N GLY A 258 4.13 27.17 -13.74
CA GLY A 258 5.53 27.13 -14.15
C GLY A 258 6.49 27.15 -12.95
N GLY A 259 7.72 26.63 -13.15
CA GLY A 259 8.80 26.70 -12.17
C GLY A 259 8.62 25.84 -10.93
N LEU A 260 7.71 24.86 -10.96
CA LEU A 260 7.48 23.91 -9.87
C LEU A 260 8.69 23.03 -9.60
N VAL A 261 9.08 22.93 -8.34
CA VAL A 261 10.09 22.01 -7.83
C VAL A 261 9.54 21.26 -6.62
N ARG A 262 10.04 20.04 -6.39
CA ARG A 262 9.68 19.25 -5.19
C ARG A 262 10.80 19.33 -4.16
N GLN A 263 10.44 19.18 -2.87
CA GLN A 263 11.36 19.09 -1.74
C GLN A 263 12.39 20.22 -1.74
N HIS A 264 11.90 21.46 -1.91
CA HIS A 264 12.76 22.64 -1.99
C HIS A 264 13.28 23.05 -0.62
N ALA A 265 14.60 23.19 -0.50
CA ALA A 265 15.28 23.63 0.71
C ALA A 265 15.22 25.15 0.85
N ILE A 266 14.62 25.64 1.94
CA ILE A 266 14.56 27.06 2.30
C ILE A 266 15.50 27.29 3.48
N PRO A 267 16.67 27.92 3.27
CA PRO A 267 17.60 28.23 4.36
C PRO A 267 17.04 29.35 5.24
N LEU A 268 17.19 29.19 6.55
CA LEU A 268 16.72 30.16 7.55
C LEU A 268 17.88 30.85 8.25
N PRO A 269 17.69 32.10 8.75
CA PRO A 269 18.74 32.88 9.38
C PRO A 269 19.37 32.21 10.61
N ALA A 270 18.63 31.32 11.29
CA ALA A 270 19.09 30.56 12.44
C ALA A 270 20.02 29.37 12.12
N GLY A 271 20.44 29.20 10.84
CA GLY A 271 21.35 28.17 10.41
C GLY A 271 20.71 26.80 10.15
N TRP A 272 19.41 26.69 10.24
CA TRP A 272 18.66 25.47 9.88
C TRP A 272 17.91 25.65 8.56
N THR A 273 17.42 24.56 7.99
CA THR A 273 16.75 24.54 6.69
C THR A 273 15.39 23.85 6.86
N ILE A 274 14.34 24.48 6.32
CA ILE A 274 13.05 23.81 6.14
C ILE A 274 12.93 23.32 4.70
N HIS A 275 12.15 22.25 4.49
CA HIS A 275 11.89 21.71 3.16
C HIS A 275 10.41 21.91 2.86
N ALA A 276 10.11 22.57 1.74
CA ALA A 276 8.75 22.66 1.22
C ALA A 276 8.50 21.48 0.28
N ASP A 277 7.38 20.78 0.46
CA ASP A 277 7.03 19.61 -0.36
C ASP A 277 6.95 19.98 -1.83
N ILE A 278 6.28 21.09 -2.14
CA ILE A 278 6.22 21.70 -3.46
C ILE A 278 6.58 23.18 -3.32
N ALA A 279 7.31 23.73 -4.28
CA ALA A 279 7.62 25.16 -4.32
C ALA A 279 7.74 25.70 -5.74
N VAL A 280 7.59 27.04 -5.87
CA VAL A 280 7.98 27.84 -7.03
C VAL A 280 9.04 28.84 -6.57
N PRO A 281 10.33 28.49 -6.62
CA PRO A 281 11.40 29.30 -6.01
C PRO A 281 11.50 30.73 -6.57
N VAL A 282 11.24 30.91 -7.86
CA VAL A 282 11.29 32.23 -8.52
C VAL A 282 10.26 33.20 -7.89
N LEU A 283 9.12 32.68 -7.46
CA LEU A 283 8.07 33.44 -6.80
C LEU A 283 8.21 33.41 -5.28
N ARG A 284 9.19 32.69 -4.72
CA ARG A 284 9.32 32.41 -3.29
C ARG A 284 8.02 31.86 -2.70
N TRP A 285 7.40 30.96 -3.40
CA TRP A 285 6.12 30.36 -3.02
C TRP A 285 6.33 28.91 -2.63
N ALA A 286 5.89 28.55 -1.43
CA ALA A 286 5.98 27.21 -0.85
C ALA A 286 4.59 26.65 -0.59
N ILE A 287 4.39 25.39 -0.94
CA ILE A 287 3.13 24.66 -0.78
C ILE A 287 3.41 23.39 0.04
N PRO A 288 3.46 23.48 1.38
CA PRO A 288 3.55 22.32 2.24
C PRO A 288 2.24 21.52 2.23
N ILE A 289 2.34 20.20 2.41
CA ILE A 289 1.18 19.30 2.46
C ILE A 289 1.03 18.78 3.90
N ASP A 290 -0.09 19.13 4.53
CA ASP A 290 -0.42 18.66 5.87
C ASP A 290 -1.05 17.27 5.81
N HIS A 291 -0.37 16.29 6.40
CA HIS A 291 -0.93 14.97 6.64
C HIS A 291 -1.71 14.98 7.94
N VAL A 292 -3.03 14.95 7.86
CA VAL A 292 -3.89 14.73 9.04
C VAL A 292 -3.75 13.27 9.45
N THR A 293 -2.64 12.93 10.10
CA THR A 293 -2.55 11.69 10.84
C THR A 293 -3.40 11.83 12.10
N TRP A 294 -4.29 10.91 12.34
CA TRP A 294 -5.21 10.83 13.49
C TRP A 294 -4.51 10.88 14.87
N HIS A 295 -3.20 11.04 14.90
CA HIS A 295 -2.35 11.08 16.10
C HIS A 295 -1.31 12.22 16.11
N GLY A 296 -1.42 13.23 15.23
CA GLY A 296 -0.56 14.40 15.25
C GLY A 296 -0.71 15.16 16.56
N GLY A 297 0.24 15.00 17.47
CA GLY A 297 0.24 15.67 18.75
C GLY A 297 0.34 17.19 18.56
N ARG A 298 -0.16 17.97 19.57
CA ARG A 298 -0.08 19.46 19.62
C ARG A 298 1.33 20.02 19.33
N ILE A 299 2.37 19.22 19.50
CA ILE A 299 3.78 19.61 19.33
C ILE A 299 4.12 19.75 17.83
N ASP A 300 3.67 18.83 16.96
CA ASP A 300 3.97 18.88 15.52
C ASP A 300 3.27 20.07 14.85
N ALA A 301 1.99 20.30 15.16
CA ALA A 301 1.24 21.45 14.66
C ALA A 301 1.84 22.80 15.11
N GLN A 302 2.48 22.86 16.28
CA GLN A 302 3.16 24.08 16.76
C GLN A 302 4.46 24.31 16.01
N ARG A 303 5.21 23.26 15.73
CA ARG A 303 6.47 23.32 14.95
C ARG A 303 6.21 23.76 13.51
N ASP A 304 5.16 23.24 12.88
CA ASP A 304 4.78 23.60 11.52
C ASP A 304 4.40 25.09 11.41
N LYS A 305 3.59 25.58 12.35
CA LYS A 305 3.27 27.03 12.43
C LYS A 305 4.51 27.89 12.68
N GLN A 306 5.50 27.38 13.39
CA GLN A 306 6.76 28.08 13.59
C GLN A 306 7.57 28.12 12.29
N ASN A 307 7.67 27.00 11.57
CA ASN A 307 8.35 26.91 10.27
C ASN A 307 7.74 27.86 9.26
N ASP A 308 6.41 27.96 9.18
CA ASP A 308 5.72 28.90 8.29
C ASP A 308 6.06 30.34 8.59
N ARG A 309 6.07 30.71 9.88
CA ARG A 309 6.46 32.07 10.27
C ARG A 309 7.91 32.37 9.88
N GLN A 310 8.82 31.41 10.08
CA GLN A 310 10.23 31.56 9.71
C GLN A 310 10.41 31.68 8.20
N ALA A 311 9.68 30.90 7.40
CA ALA A 311 9.70 31.01 5.95
C ALA A 311 9.21 32.40 5.48
N ARG A 312 8.13 32.90 6.08
CA ARG A 312 7.63 34.26 5.78
C ARG A 312 8.61 35.38 6.15
N LEU A 313 9.39 35.23 7.23
CA LEU A 313 10.43 36.19 7.60
C LEU A 313 11.55 36.31 6.56
N VAL A 314 11.80 35.24 5.78
CA VAL A 314 12.76 35.24 4.67
C VAL A 314 12.10 35.51 3.32
N GLY A 315 10.86 35.98 3.32
CA GLY A 315 10.14 36.47 2.14
C GLY A 315 9.46 35.37 1.34
N TRP A 316 9.21 34.20 1.93
CA TRP A 316 8.42 33.14 1.28
C TRP A 316 6.94 33.28 1.62
N GLN A 317 6.08 33.16 0.62
CA GLN A 317 4.66 32.90 0.82
C GLN A 317 4.47 31.41 1.08
N VAL A 318 3.61 31.06 2.03
CA VAL A 318 3.35 29.67 2.42
C VAL A 318 1.85 29.44 2.40
N ASP A 319 1.40 28.57 1.51
CA ASP A 319 0.00 28.15 1.34
C ASP A 319 -0.09 26.64 1.54
N ARG A 320 -0.67 26.21 2.67
CA ARG A 320 -0.79 24.81 3.04
C ARG A 320 -1.95 24.14 2.35
N VAL A 321 -1.76 22.88 1.98
CA VAL A 321 -2.79 21.99 1.41
C VAL A 321 -2.90 20.76 2.29
N THR A 322 -4.12 20.34 2.61
CA THR A 322 -4.35 19.14 3.41
C THR A 322 -4.51 17.91 2.53
N ASP A 323 -4.32 16.71 3.10
CA ASP A 323 -4.63 15.44 2.46
C ASP A 323 -6.10 15.37 2.00
N SER A 324 -7.04 15.91 2.81
CA SER A 324 -8.46 15.99 2.45
C SER A 324 -8.71 16.88 1.22
N ASP A 325 -7.96 17.98 1.05
CA ASP A 325 -8.04 18.82 -0.15
C ASP A 325 -7.62 18.04 -1.39
N ILE A 326 -6.56 17.25 -1.29
CA ILE A 326 -6.05 16.47 -2.43
C ILE A 326 -6.96 15.27 -2.73
N ASP A 327 -7.44 14.56 -1.71
CA ASP A 327 -8.26 13.37 -1.89
C ASP A 327 -9.70 13.67 -2.34
N CYS A 328 -10.29 14.78 -1.86
CA CYS A 328 -11.70 15.10 -2.08
C CYS A 328 -11.94 16.31 -2.99
N ARG A 329 -10.99 17.24 -3.09
CA ARG A 329 -11.18 18.54 -3.76
C ARG A 329 -10.06 18.90 -4.74
N LEU A 330 -9.31 17.93 -5.27
CA LEU A 330 -8.11 18.19 -6.09
C LEU A 330 -8.31 19.22 -7.19
N VAL A 331 -9.43 19.17 -7.91
CA VAL A 331 -9.73 20.10 -9.01
C VAL A 331 -9.88 21.53 -8.46
N ALA A 332 -10.61 21.69 -7.38
CA ALA A 332 -10.86 22.99 -6.76
C ALA A 332 -9.57 23.60 -6.18
N VAL A 333 -8.82 22.83 -5.37
CA VAL A 333 -7.58 23.33 -4.78
C VAL A 333 -6.51 23.61 -5.86
N THR A 334 -6.47 22.84 -6.95
CA THR A 334 -5.59 23.13 -8.08
C THR A 334 -5.94 24.46 -8.73
N ALA A 335 -7.23 24.77 -8.92
CA ALA A 335 -7.68 26.04 -9.47
C ALA A 335 -7.38 27.22 -8.53
N GLU A 336 -7.58 27.05 -7.22
CA GLU A 336 -7.23 28.04 -6.19
C GLU A 336 -5.71 28.34 -6.22
N LEU A 337 -4.87 27.33 -6.25
CA LEU A 337 -3.42 27.49 -6.29
C LEU A 337 -2.95 28.09 -7.63
N LEU A 338 -3.59 27.78 -8.75
CA LEU A 338 -3.30 28.42 -10.03
C LEU A 338 -3.63 29.92 -10.00
N ALA A 339 -4.74 30.29 -9.40
CA ALA A 339 -5.10 31.71 -9.22
C ALA A 339 -4.08 32.45 -8.34
N LEU A 340 -3.62 31.83 -7.25
CA LEU A 340 -2.55 32.36 -6.40
C LEU A 340 -1.24 32.52 -7.18
N HIS A 341 -0.85 31.51 -7.98
CA HIS A 341 0.33 31.59 -8.86
C HIS A 341 0.26 32.79 -9.80
N HIS A 342 -0.87 33.01 -10.45
CA HIS A 342 -1.06 34.17 -11.34
C HIS A 342 -0.98 35.49 -10.56
N SER A 343 -1.59 35.57 -9.38
CA SER A 343 -1.51 36.75 -8.53
C SER A 343 -0.07 37.07 -8.12
N LEU A 344 0.71 36.06 -7.74
CA LEU A 344 2.13 36.22 -7.37
C LEU A 344 2.99 36.61 -8.55
N ALA A 345 2.72 36.03 -9.73
CA ALA A 345 3.46 36.36 -10.97
C ALA A 345 3.15 37.77 -11.49
N CYS A 346 1.94 38.31 -11.23
CA CYS A 346 1.52 39.64 -11.64
C CYS A 346 1.72 40.73 -10.57
N GLY A 347 2.25 40.41 -9.40
CA GLY A 347 2.43 41.33 -8.28
C GLY A 347 3.41 42.46 -8.59
N PRO A 348 3.29 43.66 -7.94
CA PRO A 348 3.86 44.92 -8.41
C PRO A 348 5.40 45.07 -8.29
N ASP A 349 6.16 44.07 -7.88
CA ASP A 349 7.56 44.32 -7.51
C ASP A 349 8.63 43.44 -8.21
N HIS A 350 8.30 42.65 -9.25
CA HIS A 350 9.31 41.89 -10.00
C HIS A 350 9.84 42.59 -11.26
N GLY A 351 9.47 43.87 -11.48
CA GLY A 351 9.71 44.63 -12.71
C GLY A 351 10.57 45.87 -12.63
N ARG A 352 11.39 46.12 -11.61
CA ARG A 352 12.30 47.31 -11.63
C ARG A 352 13.64 47.07 -10.90
N ARG A 353 14.54 46.30 -11.50
CA ARG A 353 15.95 46.71 -11.49
C ARG A 353 16.25 47.31 -12.87
N ARG A 354 15.80 48.54 -13.06
CA ARG A 354 16.37 49.38 -14.12
C ARG A 354 17.75 49.85 -13.65
N SER A 355 18.71 49.56 -14.48
CA SER A 355 20.07 50.18 -14.46
C SER A 355 19.98 51.66 -14.14
N VAL A 356 20.57 52.07 -13.06
CA VAL A 356 20.93 53.49 -12.84
C VAL A 356 22.14 53.70 -13.75
N GLY A 357 21.88 54.31 -14.87
CA GLY A 357 22.94 54.84 -15.74
C GLY A 357 23.68 55.96 -15.01
N SER A 358 24.98 55.88 -14.99
CA SER A 358 25.90 56.92 -14.68
C SER A 358 25.58 58.18 -15.47
N VAL A 359 25.16 59.23 -14.80
CA VAL A 359 25.17 60.56 -15.35
C VAL A 359 26.44 61.22 -14.80
N GLU A 360 27.42 61.33 -15.68
CA GLU A 360 28.50 62.35 -15.52
C GLU A 360 27.87 63.71 -15.66
N CYS A 361 28.22 64.59 -14.79
CA CYS A 361 27.97 66.04 -14.88
C CYS A 361 29.31 66.75 -14.92
N PRO A 362 29.42 67.89 -15.65
CA PRO A 362 30.65 68.53 -16.14
C PRO A 362 31.52 69.19 -15.05
#